data_79b5bd843487b6d926ec299e0472305c
#
_entry.id   79b5bd843487b6d926ec299e0472305c
#
_cell.length_a   1.000
_cell.length_b   1.000
_cell.length_c   1.000
_cell.angle_alpha   90.00
_cell.angle_beta   90.00
_cell.angle_gamma   90.00
#
_symmetry.space_group_name_H-M   'P 1'
#
loop_
_entity.id
_entity.type
_entity.pdbx_description
1 polymer ?
#
loop_
_entity_poly.entity_id
_entity_poly.type
_entity_poly.pdbx_seq_one_letter_code
_entity_poly.pdbx_strand_id
1 'polypeptide(L)'
;RRRSDGSTARAPVQGGELAMQHWLMKTEPSAWSWDAQVKAGAKGDAWTGVRNHTAKQNLMKMKKGDRAFFYHSVDEKSIVGIVEVVREAYPDPTAKPGEPWVVVDVRAVAPLPRPVSLAHIKAEPRLRDMALVKLSRLSVQPVTAAEWKLVCKMGGVG
;
A
#
# COMPACT_ATOMS: atom_id res chain seq x y z
N ARG A 1 -9.32 12.30 18.08
CA ARG A 1 -9.09 11.59 18.59
C ARG A 1 -9.10 11.09 19.13
N ARG A 2 -9.06 11.04 18.94
CA ARG A 2 -8.86 10.14 19.56
C ARG A 2 -8.67 9.66 20.16
N ARG A 3 -8.60 9.49 20.18
CA ARG A 3 -8.28 8.65 20.83
C ARG A 3 -7.92 8.13 21.37
N SER A 4 -7.80 8.05 21.39
CA SER A 4 -7.32 7.35 21.96
C SER A 4 -7.15 6.62 22.21
N ASP A 5 -6.98 6.39 22.27
CA ASP A 5 -6.68 5.64 22.66
C ASP A 5 -6.37 5.08 22.83
N GLY A 6 -6.38 4.89 22.74
CA GLY A 6 -6.00 4.34 22.98
C GLY A 6 -5.61 3.92 22.90
N SER A 7 -5.39 3.61 22.84
CA SER A 7 -4.95 3.23 22.85
C SER A 7 -4.45 2.81 22.63
N THR A 8 -4.37 2.54 22.58
CA THR A 8 -3.77 2.20 22.35
C THR A 8 -3.14 1.76 21.96
N ALA A 9 -3.46 1.36 22.01
CA ALA A 9 -2.75 0.83 21.63
C ALA A 9 -1.93 1.02 20.66
N ARG A 10 -1.90 1.42 20.40
CA ARG A 10 -1.04 1.70 19.49
C ARG A 10 -0.32 2.79 19.95
N ALA A 11 0.07 3.01 20.32
CA ALA A 11 0.73 3.69 20.65
C ALA A 11 1.09 4.58 20.58
N PRO A 12 1.18 5.20 20.73
CA PRO A 12 1.36 5.97 20.51
C PRO A 12 1.92 6.63 20.28
N VAL A 13 1.93 6.63 20.09
CA VAL A 13 2.31 7.23 19.65
C VAL A 13 2.64 8.26 19.87
N GLN A 14 2.71 8.71 19.79
CA GLN A 14 2.79 9.59 20.04
C GLN A 14 1.96 10.20 20.22
N GLY A 15 1.51 10.17 20.56
CA GLY A 15 0.48 10.81 20.77
C GLY A 15 -0.73 10.35 20.53
N GLY A 16 -1.34 10.08 21.36
CA GLY A 16 -2.55 9.63 21.31
C GLY A 16 -3.17 9.35 20.06
N GLU A 17 -2.84 9.97 19.15
CA GLU A 17 -3.40 9.64 18.03
C GLU A 17 -2.62 8.66 17.33
N LEU A 18 -3.25 7.78 16.71
CA LEU A 18 -2.60 6.76 16.00
C LEU A 18 -1.96 7.32 14.76
N ALA A 19 -0.68 7.07 14.62
CA ALA A 19 0.00 7.44 13.41
C ALA A 19 -0.56 6.62 12.26
N MET A 20 -0.73 7.24 11.10
CA MET A 20 -1.14 6.58 9.90
C MET A 20 -0.10 5.54 9.49
N GLN A 21 -0.54 4.35 9.13
CA GLN A 21 0.33 3.31 8.61
C GLN A 21 0.50 3.49 7.11
N HIS A 22 1.65 3.08 6.61
CA HIS A 22 1.95 3.16 5.19
C HIS A 22 2.26 1.79 4.63
N TRP A 23 1.87 1.59 3.39
CA TRP A 23 1.96 0.30 2.72
C TRP A 23 2.42 0.46 1.27
N LEU A 24 2.74 -0.66 0.63
CA LEU A 24 2.99 -0.71 -0.80
C LEU A 24 2.24 -1.92 -1.35
N MET A 25 1.51 -1.72 -2.44
CA MET A 25 0.71 -2.77 -3.06
C MET A 25 1.13 -2.94 -4.51
N LYS A 26 1.50 -4.16 -4.87
CA LYS A 26 1.99 -4.47 -6.21
C LYS A 26 0.89 -5.03 -7.09
N THR A 27 0.87 -4.60 -8.33
CA THR A 27 -0.06 -5.14 -9.33
C THR A 27 0.62 -5.17 -10.69
N GLU A 28 0.24 -6.16 -11.50
CA GLU A 28 0.64 -6.15 -12.90
C GLU A 28 -0.30 -5.23 -13.66
N PRO A 29 0.23 -4.29 -14.47
CA PRO A 29 -0.63 -3.34 -15.18
C PRO A 29 -1.68 -3.99 -16.07
N SER A 30 -1.37 -5.18 -16.61
CA SER A 30 -2.35 -5.91 -17.44
C SER A 30 -3.55 -6.40 -16.64
N ALA A 31 -3.37 -6.61 -15.33
CA ALA A 31 -4.47 -7.05 -14.47
C ALA A 31 -5.22 -5.86 -13.86
N TRP A 32 -4.48 -4.90 -13.32
CA TRP A 32 -5.06 -3.70 -12.71
C TRP A 32 -4.04 -2.57 -12.77
N SER A 33 -4.28 -1.59 -13.63
CA SER A 33 -3.34 -0.50 -13.86
C SER A 33 -3.68 0.73 -13.00
N TRP A 34 -2.73 1.66 -12.93
CA TRP A 34 -2.98 2.96 -12.30
C TRP A 34 -4.15 3.68 -12.97
N ASP A 35 -4.23 3.63 -14.31
CA ASP A 35 -5.33 4.25 -15.04
C ASP A 35 -6.68 3.65 -14.64
N ALA A 36 -6.74 2.33 -14.49
CA ALA A 36 -7.96 1.66 -14.02
C ALA A 36 -8.33 2.12 -12.61
N GLN A 37 -7.33 2.26 -11.74
CA GLN A 37 -7.54 2.72 -10.36
C GLN A 37 -8.09 4.14 -10.34
N VAL A 38 -7.56 5.02 -11.19
CA VAL A 38 -8.05 6.40 -11.29
C VAL A 38 -9.50 6.41 -11.76
N LYS A 39 -9.83 5.57 -12.74
CA LYS A 39 -11.20 5.49 -13.27
C LYS A 39 -12.20 4.97 -12.25
N ALA A 40 -11.75 4.21 -11.27
CA ALA A 40 -12.63 3.73 -10.21
C ALA A 40 -13.15 4.87 -9.30
N GLY A 41 -12.52 6.04 -9.36
CA GLY A 41 -12.98 7.25 -8.70
C GLY A 41 -12.84 7.22 -7.18
N ALA A 42 -13.54 8.16 -6.54
CA ALA A 42 -13.44 8.34 -5.08
C ALA A 42 -13.99 7.15 -4.29
N LYS A 43 -14.90 6.39 -4.88
CA LYS A 43 -15.46 5.19 -4.26
C LYS A 43 -14.41 4.09 -4.16
N GLY A 44 -13.48 4.07 -5.10
CA GLY A 44 -12.43 3.07 -5.15
C GLY A 44 -12.92 1.71 -5.63
N ASP A 45 -12.09 0.72 -5.44
CA ASP A 45 -12.40 -0.66 -5.83
C ASP A 45 -11.66 -1.64 -4.94
N ALA A 46 -12.13 -2.87 -4.93
CA ALA A 46 -11.55 -3.93 -4.14
C ALA A 46 -10.21 -4.39 -4.72
N TRP A 47 -9.22 -4.57 -3.86
CA TRP A 47 -7.92 -5.09 -4.26
C TRP A 47 -7.95 -6.61 -4.21
N THR A 48 -8.39 -7.22 -5.30
CA THR A 48 -8.62 -8.67 -5.37
C THR A 48 -7.35 -9.44 -5.73
N GLY A 49 -7.41 -10.75 -5.54
CA GLY A 49 -6.39 -11.65 -6.09
C GLY A 49 -5.16 -11.87 -5.23
N VAL A 50 -5.13 -11.35 -4.00
CA VAL A 50 -4.01 -11.59 -3.09
C VAL A 50 -4.12 -13.04 -2.58
N ARG A 51 -3.09 -13.85 -2.85
CA ARG A 51 -3.10 -15.29 -2.55
C ARG A 51 -1.86 -15.74 -1.79
N ASN A 52 -1.31 -14.86 -0.96
CA ASN A 52 -0.17 -15.11 -0.09
C ASN A 52 -0.56 -14.77 1.33
N HIS A 53 -0.27 -15.66 2.28
CA HIS A 53 -0.72 -15.46 3.66
C HIS A 53 -0.11 -14.24 4.35
N THR A 54 1.17 -13.94 4.09
CA THR A 54 1.79 -12.75 4.67
C THR A 54 1.16 -11.47 4.09
N ALA A 55 0.93 -11.45 2.78
CA ALA A 55 0.25 -10.32 2.15
C ALA A 55 -1.17 -10.17 2.70
N LYS A 56 -1.89 -11.28 2.89
CA LYS A 56 -3.22 -11.27 3.50
C LYS A 56 -3.18 -10.66 4.91
N GLN A 57 -2.21 -11.06 5.73
CA GLN A 57 -2.06 -10.51 7.07
C GLN A 57 -1.85 -9.01 7.03
N ASN A 58 -1.08 -8.53 6.05
CA ASN A 58 -0.86 -7.10 5.89
C ASN A 58 -2.16 -6.38 5.50
N LEU A 59 -2.95 -6.94 4.58
CA LEU A 59 -4.27 -6.38 4.26
C LEU A 59 -5.15 -6.29 5.50
N MET A 60 -5.13 -7.31 6.34
CA MET A 60 -5.94 -7.34 7.56
C MET A 60 -5.52 -6.30 8.59
N LYS A 61 -4.28 -5.82 8.53
CA LYS A 61 -3.78 -4.78 9.43
C LYS A 61 -4.10 -3.37 8.94
N MET A 62 -4.48 -3.22 7.67
CA MET A 62 -4.77 -1.90 7.11
C MET A 62 -6.02 -1.29 7.74
N LYS A 63 -5.95 0.01 7.97
CA LYS A 63 -7.07 0.78 8.53
C LYS A 63 -7.54 1.81 7.52
N LYS A 64 -8.81 2.12 7.56
CA LYS A 64 -9.38 3.19 6.74
C LYS A 64 -8.56 4.46 6.94
N GLY A 65 -8.13 5.08 5.85
CA GLY A 65 -7.28 6.27 5.88
C GLY A 65 -5.80 5.99 5.69
N ASP A 66 -5.37 4.73 5.85
CA ASP A 66 -3.99 4.36 5.57
C ASP A 66 -3.70 4.57 4.09
N ARG A 67 -2.46 4.91 3.77
CA ARG A 67 -2.04 5.14 2.39
C ARG A 67 -1.05 4.09 1.94
N ALA A 68 -1.07 3.80 0.64
CA ALA A 68 -0.20 2.82 0.04
C ALA A 68 0.37 3.34 -1.27
N PHE A 69 1.63 2.99 -1.52
CA PHE A 69 2.21 3.19 -2.85
C PHE A 69 1.61 2.17 -3.81
N PHE A 70 1.27 2.62 -5.00
CA PHE A 70 0.77 1.78 -6.08
C PHE A 70 1.94 1.44 -6.98
N TYR A 71 2.30 0.16 -7.04
CA TYR A 71 3.51 -0.30 -7.73
C TYR A 71 3.13 -1.17 -8.93
N HIS A 72 3.60 -0.77 -10.12
CA HIS A 72 3.48 -1.59 -11.32
C HIS A 72 4.63 -2.60 -11.34
N SER A 73 4.28 -3.88 -11.26
CA SER A 73 5.28 -4.95 -11.30
C SER A 73 5.53 -5.40 -12.74
N VAL A 74 6.41 -6.37 -12.89
CA VAL A 74 6.81 -7.00 -14.15
C VAL A 74 7.69 -6.09 -15.00
N ASP A 75 7.12 -5.33 -15.94
CA ASP A 75 7.94 -4.57 -16.88
C ASP A 75 8.46 -3.25 -16.34
N GLU A 76 7.56 -2.41 -15.84
CA GLU A 76 7.95 -1.09 -15.37
C GLU A 76 8.72 -1.12 -14.06
N LYS A 77 8.32 -1.96 -13.14
CA LYS A 77 8.90 -2.08 -11.79
C LYS A 77 9.08 -0.70 -11.16
N SER A 78 7.98 0.04 -11.05
CA SER A 78 7.99 1.41 -10.55
C SER A 78 6.78 1.72 -9.68
N ILE A 79 7.00 2.58 -8.69
CA ILE A 79 5.92 3.18 -7.91
C ILE A 79 5.37 4.32 -8.75
N VAL A 80 4.09 4.28 -9.08
CA VAL A 80 3.49 5.23 -10.00
C VAL A 80 2.43 6.14 -9.37
N GLY A 81 1.94 5.79 -8.18
CA GLY A 81 0.91 6.59 -7.54
C GLY A 81 0.72 6.25 -6.08
N ILE A 82 -0.25 6.92 -5.47
CA ILE A 82 -0.63 6.74 -4.07
C ILE A 82 -2.12 6.46 -4.03
N VAL A 83 -2.50 5.43 -3.26
CA VAL A 83 -3.90 5.10 -2.98
C VAL A 83 -4.18 5.21 -1.49
N GLU A 84 -5.46 5.29 -1.14
CA GLU A 84 -5.89 5.35 0.25
C GLU A 84 -6.92 4.26 0.52
N VAL A 85 -6.80 3.60 1.67
CA VAL A 85 -7.76 2.57 2.09
C VAL A 85 -9.07 3.25 2.46
N VAL A 86 -10.16 2.85 1.80
CA VAL A 86 -11.49 3.39 2.07
C VAL A 86 -12.42 2.36 2.71
N ARG A 87 -12.03 1.08 2.69
CA ARG A 87 -12.77 0.02 3.38
C ARG A 87 -11.78 -1.02 3.88
N GLU A 88 -11.88 -1.37 5.16
CA GLU A 88 -11.01 -2.36 5.78
C GLU A 88 -11.34 -3.79 5.32
N ALA A 89 -10.47 -4.74 5.65
CA ALA A 89 -10.51 -6.10 5.10
C ALA A 89 -11.86 -6.79 5.22
N TYR A 90 -12.26 -7.45 4.14
CA TYR A 90 -13.45 -8.28 4.08
C TYR A 90 -13.18 -9.43 3.09
N PRO A 91 -14.02 -10.48 3.08
CA PRO A 91 -13.74 -11.62 2.21
C PRO A 91 -13.65 -11.26 0.74
N ASP A 92 -12.64 -11.81 0.07
CA ASP A 92 -12.41 -11.58 -1.36
C ASP A 92 -13.54 -12.23 -2.17
N PRO A 93 -14.33 -11.45 -2.94
CA PRO A 93 -15.41 -12.02 -3.73
C PRO A 93 -14.94 -12.92 -4.88
N THR A 94 -13.64 -12.86 -5.23
CA THR A 94 -13.09 -13.72 -6.27
C THR A 94 -12.52 -15.01 -5.70
N ALA A 95 -12.48 -15.18 -4.38
CA ALA A 95 -12.02 -16.41 -3.74
C ALA A 95 -13.06 -17.50 -3.85
N LYS A 96 -12.59 -18.75 -3.88
CA LYS A 96 -13.51 -19.90 -3.86
C LYS A 96 -14.12 -20.07 -2.48
N PRO A 97 -15.32 -20.68 -2.38
CA PRO A 97 -15.93 -20.90 -1.09
C PRO A 97 -14.98 -21.63 -0.13
N GLY A 98 -14.90 -21.12 1.10
CA GLY A 98 -14.04 -21.70 2.13
C GLY A 98 -12.61 -21.23 2.14
N GLU A 99 -12.17 -20.48 1.13
CA GLU A 99 -10.82 -19.91 1.11
C GLU A 99 -10.75 -18.66 1.97
N PRO A 100 -9.60 -18.40 2.64
CA PRO A 100 -9.48 -17.33 3.64
C PRO A 100 -9.10 -15.96 3.09
N TRP A 101 -9.09 -15.78 1.76
CA TRP A 101 -8.55 -14.57 1.15
C TRP A 101 -9.43 -13.36 1.39
N VAL A 102 -8.79 -12.21 1.54
CA VAL A 102 -9.48 -10.95 1.85
C VAL A 102 -9.07 -9.86 0.87
N VAL A 103 -9.86 -8.80 0.84
CA VAL A 103 -9.58 -7.58 0.09
C VAL A 103 -9.72 -6.38 1.01
N VAL A 104 -9.11 -5.27 0.62
CA VAL A 104 -9.48 -3.93 1.11
C VAL A 104 -9.92 -3.13 -0.11
N ASP A 105 -10.71 -2.08 0.10
CA ASP A 105 -11.02 -1.16 -0.99
C ASP A 105 -10.08 0.03 -0.90
N VAL A 106 -9.54 0.43 -2.05
CA VAL A 106 -8.66 1.58 -2.14
C VAL A 106 -9.11 2.53 -3.24
N ARG A 107 -8.81 3.82 -3.07
CA ARG A 107 -9.07 4.84 -4.08
C ARG A 107 -7.76 5.54 -4.45
N ALA A 108 -7.68 6.02 -5.68
CA ALA A 108 -6.51 6.80 -6.11
C ALA A 108 -6.49 8.14 -5.39
N VAL A 109 -5.32 8.53 -4.89
CA VAL A 109 -5.11 9.83 -4.27
C VAL A 109 -4.39 10.76 -5.24
N ALA A 110 -3.24 10.34 -5.76
CA ALA A 110 -2.44 11.16 -6.66
C ALA A 110 -1.42 10.30 -7.40
N PRO A 111 -1.12 10.62 -8.65
CA PRO A 111 0.03 10.00 -9.31
C PRO A 111 1.32 10.58 -8.75
N LEU A 112 2.41 9.84 -8.87
CA LEU A 112 3.72 10.42 -8.61
C LEU A 112 4.14 11.23 -9.86
N PRO A 113 4.51 12.51 -9.71
CA PRO A 113 5.00 13.29 -10.84
C PRO A 113 6.17 12.62 -11.58
N ARG A 114 7.01 11.92 -10.81
CA ARG A 114 8.09 11.10 -11.37
C ARG A 114 7.95 9.68 -10.79
N PRO A 115 7.64 8.67 -11.62
CA PRO A 115 7.63 7.30 -11.11
C PRO A 115 8.97 6.95 -10.50
N VAL A 116 8.94 6.23 -9.37
CA VAL A 116 10.16 5.82 -8.68
C VAL A 116 10.41 4.36 -8.99
N SER A 117 11.46 4.10 -9.76
CA SER A 117 11.76 2.73 -10.19
C SER A 117 12.41 1.90 -9.10
N LEU A 118 12.27 0.59 -9.20
CA LEU A 118 12.97 -0.34 -8.30
C LEU A 118 14.48 -0.12 -8.36
N ALA A 119 15.02 0.15 -9.56
CA ALA A 119 16.44 0.42 -9.71
C ALA A 119 16.88 1.64 -8.91
N HIS A 120 16.10 2.71 -8.94
CA HIS A 120 16.39 3.91 -8.15
C HIS A 120 16.32 3.62 -6.64
N ILE A 121 15.36 2.82 -6.23
CA ILE A 121 15.22 2.44 -4.82
C ILE A 121 16.43 1.61 -4.37
N LYS A 122 16.84 0.64 -5.17
CA LYS A 122 18.01 -0.18 -4.86
C LYS A 122 19.30 0.63 -4.81
N ALA A 123 19.38 1.71 -5.59
CA ALA A 123 20.56 2.59 -5.62
C ALA A 123 20.60 3.56 -4.43
N GLU A 124 19.51 3.69 -3.68
CA GLU A 124 19.47 4.62 -2.55
C GLU A 124 19.80 3.88 -1.24
N PRO A 125 20.99 4.16 -0.64
CA PRO A 125 21.40 3.42 0.57
C PRO A 125 20.41 3.51 1.73
N ARG A 126 19.67 4.59 1.84
CA ARG A 126 18.70 4.78 2.93
C ARG A 126 17.47 3.88 2.77
N LEU A 127 17.28 3.25 1.60
CA LEU A 127 16.14 2.37 1.33
C LEU A 127 16.56 0.90 1.24
N ARG A 128 17.79 0.57 1.62
CA ARG A 128 18.32 -0.79 1.47
C ARG A 128 17.52 -1.83 2.28
N ASP A 129 16.89 -1.41 3.36
CA ASP A 129 16.10 -2.33 4.20
C ASP A 129 14.62 -2.30 3.91
N MET A 130 14.19 -1.52 2.91
CA MET A 130 12.79 -1.45 2.52
C MET A 130 12.29 -2.83 2.08
N ALA A 131 11.05 -3.18 2.47
CA ALA A 131 10.48 -4.48 2.12
C ALA A 131 10.49 -4.73 0.61
N LEU A 132 10.32 -3.69 -0.21
CA LEU A 132 10.36 -3.81 -1.66
C LEU A 132 11.68 -4.41 -2.13
N VAL A 133 12.79 -4.09 -1.45
CA VAL A 133 14.13 -4.62 -1.78
C VAL A 133 14.33 -6.00 -1.15
N LYS A 134 13.96 -6.16 0.11
CA LYS A 134 14.24 -7.39 0.88
C LYS A 134 13.28 -8.52 0.60
N LEU A 135 12.02 -8.21 0.33
CA LEU A 135 10.94 -9.20 0.17
C LEU A 135 10.31 -9.05 -1.20
N SER A 136 11.11 -9.34 -2.23
CA SER A 136 10.73 -9.07 -3.62
C SER A 136 9.45 -9.76 -4.08
N ARG A 137 9.06 -10.86 -3.43
CA ARG A 137 7.85 -11.60 -3.82
C ARG A 137 6.61 -11.26 -3.01
N LEU A 138 6.74 -10.38 -2.02
CA LEU A 138 5.61 -9.99 -1.19
C LEU A 138 4.83 -8.87 -1.87
N SER A 139 3.57 -9.12 -2.22
CA SER A 139 2.76 -8.19 -3.01
C SER A 139 2.10 -7.08 -2.19
N VAL A 140 1.97 -7.24 -0.89
CA VAL A 140 1.44 -6.21 0.01
C VAL A 140 2.43 -6.09 1.16
N GLN A 141 3.04 -4.92 1.29
CA GLN A 141 4.18 -4.72 2.17
C GLN A 141 4.02 -3.51 3.06
N PRO A 142 4.55 -3.57 4.29
CA PRO A 142 4.62 -2.36 5.11
C PRO A 142 5.73 -1.43 4.60
N VAL A 143 5.54 -0.14 4.81
CA VAL A 143 6.53 0.90 4.48
C VAL A 143 6.68 1.76 5.73
N THR A 144 7.92 1.99 6.17
CA THR A 144 8.13 2.84 7.34
C THR A 144 7.85 4.30 6.99
N ALA A 145 7.61 5.12 8.01
CA ALA A 145 7.37 6.55 7.80
C ALA A 145 8.55 7.23 7.11
N ALA A 146 9.78 6.86 7.48
CA ALA A 146 10.97 7.43 6.86
C ALA A 146 11.10 7.04 5.40
N GLU A 147 10.84 5.77 5.09
CA GLU A 147 10.84 5.28 3.70
C GLU A 147 9.77 5.98 2.88
N TRP A 148 8.58 6.14 3.45
CA TRP A 148 7.47 6.82 2.78
C TRP A 148 7.86 8.24 2.38
N LYS A 149 8.40 9.00 3.33
CA LYS A 149 8.81 10.40 3.08
C LYS A 149 9.87 10.48 2.00
N LEU A 150 10.86 9.60 2.06
CA LEU A 150 11.95 9.62 1.09
C LEU A 150 11.47 9.27 -0.31
N VAL A 151 10.65 8.24 -0.45
CA VAL A 151 10.10 7.85 -1.75
C VAL A 151 9.20 8.95 -2.30
N CYS A 152 8.37 9.57 -1.48
CA CYS A 152 7.55 10.70 -1.91
C CYS A 152 8.43 11.83 -2.46
N LYS A 153 9.51 12.15 -1.76
CA LYS A 153 10.44 13.19 -2.21
C LYS A 153 11.07 12.80 -3.56
N MET A 154 11.50 11.56 -3.71
CA MET A 154 12.07 11.07 -4.96
C MET A 154 11.05 11.17 -6.10
N GLY A 155 9.79 10.92 -5.82
CA GLY A 155 8.70 10.98 -6.80
C GLY A 155 8.15 12.36 -7.08
N GLY A 156 8.62 13.38 -6.36
CA GLY A 156 8.15 14.74 -6.57
C GLY A 156 6.87 15.09 -5.82
N VAL A 157 6.52 14.32 -4.80
CA VAL A 157 5.37 14.61 -3.95
C VAL A 157 5.87 15.40 -2.76
N GLY A 158 5.33 16.58 -2.62
CA GLY A 158 5.70 17.52 -1.57
C GLY A 158 5.52 17.04 -0.17
#